data_d5dc4297f174d9e8e1cccf01324718c2
#
_entry.id   d5dc4297f174d9e8e1cccf01324718c2
#
_cell.length_a   1.000
_cell.length_b   1.000
_cell.length_c   1.000
_cell.angle_alpha   90.00
_cell.angle_beta   90.00
_cell.angle_gamma   90.00
#
_symmetry.space_group_name_H-M   'P 1'
#
loop_
_entity.id
_entity.type
_entity.pdbx_description
1 polymer ?
#
loop_
_entity_poly.entity_id
_entity_poly.type
_entity_poly.pdbx_seq_one_letter_code
_entity_poly.pdbx_strand_id
1 'polypeptide(L)'
;MNSLMFQNKVIQVFTVTVLIIVLASCENKIESINYGQDECAFCTMRISDDKYSGTIVTVEGELHKFDSIECLTDFALVMNYVDDMEHSFMISDYNSPGSFIDARKSMFVHNNNFPSPMGLNVMAFDSKENAAKFLNENGGEQLSWIDVIDLVRKRSE
;
A
#
# COMPACT_ATOMS: atom_id res chain seq x y z
N MET A 1 13.56 12.19 58.68
CA MET A 1 14.48 11.95 57.54
C MET A 1 13.96 10.89 56.56
N ASN A 2 13.16 9.90 56.97
CA ASN A 2 12.64 8.82 56.08
C ASN A 2 11.46 9.22 55.20
N SER A 3 10.65 10.20 55.57
CA SER A 3 9.45 10.63 54.81
C SER A 3 9.82 11.32 53.47
N LEU A 4 10.83 12.15 53.45
CA LEU A 4 11.29 12.88 52.26
C LEU A 4 11.90 11.95 51.22
N MET A 5 12.64 10.92 51.64
CA MET A 5 13.22 9.93 50.73
C MET A 5 12.15 9.02 50.12
N PHE A 6 11.08 8.72 50.82
CA PHE A 6 9.96 7.94 50.34
C PHE A 6 9.16 8.73 49.26
N GLN A 7 8.89 10.01 49.53
CA GLN A 7 8.21 10.89 48.56
C GLN A 7 9.01 11.04 47.25
N ASN A 8 10.33 11.23 47.32
CA ASN A 8 11.15 11.34 46.12
C ASN A 8 11.17 10.05 45.28
N LYS A 9 11.17 8.89 45.92
CA LYS A 9 11.08 7.60 45.19
C LYS A 9 9.74 7.40 44.52
N VAL A 10 8.65 7.77 45.15
CA VAL A 10 7.30 7.69 44.56
C VAL A 10 7.17 8.63 43.38
N ILE A 11 7.68 9.86 43.47
CA ILE A 11 7.67 10.82 42.35
C ILE A 11 8.54 10.31 41.17
N GLN A 12 9.73 9.74 41.46
CA GLN A 12 10.58 9.17 40.43
C GLN A 12 9.94 7.99 39.70
N VAL A 13 9.28 7.08 40.43
CA VAL A 13 8.57 5.95 39.83
C VAL A 13 7.40 6.45 38.98
N PHE A 14 6.65 7.45 39.45
CA PHE A 14 5.52 8.01 38.71
C PHE A 14 5.95 8.72 37.42
N THR A 15 7.07 9.50 37.47
CA THR A 15 7.62 10.15 36.26
C THR A 15 8.14 9.15 35.23
N VAL A 16 8.79 8.07 35.66
CA VAL A 16 9.26 7.02 34.73
C VAL A 16 8.09 6.26 34.12
N THR A 17 7.03 5.97 34.89
CA THR A 17 5.85 5.27 34.37
C THR A 17 5.08 6.14 33.37
N VAL A 18 4.94 7.44 33.60
CA VAL A 18 4.30 8.38 32.67
C VAL A 18 5.12 8.51 31.38
N LEU A 19 6.46 8.55 31.46
CA LEU A 19 7.32 8.63 30.30
C LEU A 19 7.24 7.39 29.42
N ILE A 20 7.09 6.19 30.01
CA ILE A 20 6.92 4.93 29.27
C ILE A 20 5.59 4.87 28.51
N ILE A 21 4.53 5.44 29.09
CA ILE A 21 3.19 5.47 28.44
C ILE A 21 3.18 6.40 27.21
N VAL A 22 3.97 7.48 27.22
CA VAL A 22 4.06 8.42 26.09
C VAL A 22 4.82 7.82 24.90
N LEU A 23 5.65 6.81 25.13
CA LEU A 23 6.37 6.08 24.09
C LEU A 23 5.55 4.91 23.47
N ALA A 24 4.34 4.65 23.94
CA ALA A 24 3.38 3.77 23.26
C ALA A 24 2.85 4.52 22.03
N SER A 25 3.71 4.61 21.06
CA SER A 25 3.64 5.28 19.78
C SER A 25 2.44 4.81 18.95
N CYS A 26 1.87 5.75 18.24
CA CYS A 26 1.03 5.54 17.10
C CYS A 26 1.68 4.51 16.15
N GLU A 27 1.24 3.29 16.21
CA GLU A 27 1.37 2.36 15.10
C GLU A 27 0.47 2.94 14.02
N ASN A 28 1.03 3.48 12.95
CA ASN A 28 0.29 3.88 11.76
C ASN A 28 -0.33 2.62 11.18
N LYS A 29 -1.48 2.23 11.73
CA LYS A 29 -2.29 1.17 11.16
C LYS A 29 -2.79 1.71 9.83
N ILE A 30 -2.18 1.26 8.72
CA ILE A 30 -2.73 1.50 7.38
C ILE A 30 -4.17 1.00 7.44
N GLU A 31 -5.13 1.92 7.34
CA GLU A 31 -6.53 1.57 7.40
C GLU A 31 -6.83 0.63 6.24
N SER A 32 -7.36 -0.56 6.55
CA SER A 32 -7.65 -1.57 5.54
C SER A 32 -8.76 -1.09 4.59
N ILE A 33 -8.73 -1.55 3.36
CA ILE A 33 -9.82 -1.35 2.41
C ILE A 33 -11.03 -2.17 2.89
N ASN A 34 -12.20 -1.53 3.00
CA ASN A 34 -13.47 -2.20 3.27
C ASN A 34 -14.10 -2.63 1.94
N TYR A 35 -13.74 -3.83 1.47
CA TYR A 35 -14.21 -4.36 0.19
C TYR A 35 -15.75 -4.40 0.12
N GLY A 36 -16.29 -3.98 -1.01
CA GLY A 36 -17.71 -3.85 -1.22
C GLY A 36 -18.36 -2.61 -0.58
N GLN A 37 -17.60 -1.74 0.09
CA GLN A 37 -18.08 -0.50 0.73
C GLN A 37 -17.29 0.73 0.29
N ASP A 38 -15.95 0.68 0.33
CA ASP A 38 -15.09 1.79 -0.08
C ASP A 38 -15.17 2.03 -1.58
N GLU A 39 -15.02 3.31 -1.97
CA GLU A 39 -14.98 3.74 -3.36
C GLU A 39 -13.54 4.07 -3.77
N CYS A 40 -13.22 3.80 -5.03
CA CYS A 40 -11.93 4.13 -5.63
C CYS A 40 -11.75 5.65 -5.73
N ALA A 41 -10.63 6.17 -5.22
CA ALA A 41 -10.35 7.60 -5.22
C ALA A 41 -10.17 8.21 -6.62
N PHE A 42 -9.98 7.39 -7.67
CA PHE A 42 -9.83 7.85 -9.04
C PHE A 42 -11.09 7.65 -9.89
N CYS A 43 -11.57 6.41 -10.01
CA CYS A 43 -12.70 6.11 -10.90
C CYS A 43 -14.06 6.13 -10.21
N THR A 44 -14.10 6.30 -8.87
CA THR A 44 -15.32 6.32 -8.02
C THR A 44 -16.10 5.01 -8.00
N MET A 45 -15.63 3.96 -8.66
CA MET A 45 -16.24 2.63 -8.57
C MET A 45 -15.98 2.00 -7.21
N ARG A 46 -16.87 1.09 -6.80
CA ARG A 46 -16.73 0.36 -5.54
C ARG A 46 -15.58 -0.64 -5.63
N ILE A 47 -14.69 -0.63 -4.63
CA ILE A 47 -13.57 -1.55 -4.54
C ILE A 47 -14.11 -2.91 -4.08
N SER A 48 -14.11 -3.90 -4.97
CA SER A 48 -14.67 -5.23 -4.71
C SER A 48 -13.68 -6.37 -4.86
N ASP A 49 -12.58 -6.17 -5.59
CA ASP A 49 -11.56 -7.19 -5.83
C ASP A 49 -10.32 -6.92 -4.97
N ASP A 50 -10.02 -7.84 -4.06
CA ASP A 50 -8.90 -7.74 -3.14
C ASP A 50 -7.53 -8.09 -3.78
N LYS A 51 -7.52 -8.66 -4.99
CA LYS A 51 -6.29 -9.06 -5.70
C LYS A 51 -5.59 -7.89 -6.39
N TYR A 52 -6.33 -6.86 -6.78
CA TYR A 52 -5.82 -5.76 -7.61
C TYR A 52 -5.79 -4.42 -6.90
N SER A 53 -6.42 -4.34 -5.73
CA SER A 53 -6.58 -3.10 -4.97
C SER A 53 -5.25 -2.51 -4.49
N GLY A 54 -5.26 -1.22 -4.22
CA GLY A 54 -4.07 -0.53 -3.73
C GLY A 54 -4.41 0.70 -2.91
N THR A 55 -3.37 1.27 -2.28
CA THR A 55 -3.49 2.50 -1.49
C THR A 55 -2.30 3.42 -1.73
N ILE A 56 -2.55 4.73 -1.63
CA ILE A 56 -1.51 5.75 -1.50
C ILE A 56 -1.70 6.42 -0.14
N VAL A 57 -0.61 6.50 0.64
CA VAL A 57 -0.56 7.36 1.81
C VAL A 57 0.34 8.54 1.47
N THR A 58 -0.21 9.75 1.54
CA THR A 58 0.55 10.98 1.24
C THR A 58 1.47 11.34 2.40
N VAL A 59 2.37 12.29 2.15
CA VAL A 59 3.28 12.85 3.18
C VAL A 59 2.49 13.46 4.34
N GLU A 60 1.33 14.06 4.05
CA GLU A 60 0.42 14.65 5.04
C GLU A 60 -0.36 13.59 5.83
N GLY A 61 -0.26 12.31 5.43
CA GLY A 61 -0.96 11.19 6.07
C GLY A 61 -2.37 10.94 5.52
N GLU A 62 -2.74 11.53 4.38
CA GLU A 62 -4.00 11.23 3.72
C GLU A 62 -3.94 9.84 3.07
N LEU A 63 -4.99 9.04 3.27
CA LEU A 63 -5.13 7.71 2.68
C LEU A 63 -6.09 7.74 1.50
N HIS A 64 -5.58 7.38 0.32
CA HIS A 64 -6.37 7.15 -0.87
C HIS A 64 -6.43 5.65 -1.18
N LYS A 65 -7.62 5.14 -1.51
CA LYS A 65 -7.90 3.72 -1.78
C LYS A 65 -8.29 3.55 -3.24
N PHE A 66 -7.82 2.47 -3.88
CA PHE A 66 -8.01 2.21 -5.30
C PHE A 66 -8.45 0.78 -5.54
N ASP A 67 -9.30 0.58 -6.55
CA ASP A 67 -9.80 -0.72 -6.99
C ASP A 67 -8.75 -1.52 -7.79
N SER A 68 -7.77 -0.81 -8.35
CA SER A 68 -6.75 -1.42 -9.21
C SER A 68 -5.45 -0.61 -9.24
N ILE A 69 -4.38 -1.26 -9.70
CA ILE A 69 -3.08 -0.61 -9.90
C ILE A 69 -3.16 0.49 -10.97
N GLU A 70 -4.04 0.33 -11.95
CA GLU A 70 -4.29 1.33 -12.99
C GLU A 70 -4.79 2.64 -12.38
N CYS A 71 -5.85 2.55 -11.56
CA CYS A 71 -6.41 3.72 -10.90
C CYS A 71 -5.44 4.37 -9.92
N LEU A 72 -4.67 3.57 -9.20
CA LEU A 72 -3.61 4.07 -8.32
C LEU A 72 -2.56 4.84 -9.13
N THR A 73 -2.11 4.28 -10.25
CA THR A 73 -1.07 4.88 -11.10
C THR A 73 -1.59 6.12 -11.83
N ASP A 74 -2.81 6.08 -12.39
CA ASP A 74 -3.47 7.24 -13.00
C ASP A 74 -3.60 8.40 -12.02
N PHE A 75 -4.05 8.12 -10.79
CA PHE A 75 -4.13 9.13 -9.73
C PHE A 75 -2.76 9.72 -9.42
N ALA A 76 -1.73 8.87 -9.26
CA ALA A 76 -0.37 9.31 -8.96
C ALA A 76 0.21 10.17 -10.10
N LEU A 77 -0.10 9.86 -11.36
CA LEU A 77 0.31 10.67 -12.52
C LEU A 77 -0.37 12.04 -12.52
N VAL A 78 -1.68 12.10 -12.29
CA VAL A 78 -2.45 13.36 -12.26
C VAL A 78 -1.99 14.25 -11.11
N MET A 79 -1.68 13.68 -9.95
CA MET A 79 -1.23 14.40 -8.77
C MET A 79 0.28 14.71 -8.76
N ASN A 80 1.05 14.25 -9.77
CA ASN A 80 2.51 14.31 -9.83
C ASN A 80 3.23 13.64 -8.64
N TYR A 81 2.66 12.55 -8.11
CA TYR A 81 3.22 11.79 -6.98
C TYR A 81 4.22 10.72 -7.41
N VAL A 82 4.29 10.40 -8.71
CA VAL A 82 5.06 9.25 -9.23
C VAL A 82 6.55 9.34 -8.91
N ASP A 83 7.11 10.54 -9.00
CA ASP A 83 8.53 10.82 -8.76
C ASP A 83 8.83 11.17 -7.30
N ASP A 84 7.81 11.33 -6.47
CA ASP A 84 7.96 11.67 -5.07
C ASP A 84 8.14 10.40 -4.22
N MET A 85 9.31 10.27 -3.61
CA MET A 85 9.67 9.11 -2.78
C MET A 85 9.06 9.15 -1.38
N GLU A 86 8.45 10.25 -0.97
CA GLU A 86 7.90 10.42 0.37
C GLU A 86 6.48 9.83 0.48
N HIS A 87 5.73 9.76 -0.63
CA HIS A 87 4.45 9.06 -0.68
C HIS A 87 4.63 7.54 -0.64
N SER A 88 3.79 6.85 0.11
CA SER A 88 3.77 5.39 0.19
C SER A 88 2.76 4.82 -0.80
N PHE A 89 3.24 3.96 -1.70
CA PHE A 89 2.43 3.25 -2.70
C PHE A 89 2.35 1.78 -2.33
N MET A 90 1.18 1.33 -1.95
CA MET A 90 0.96 -0.04 -1.54
C MET A 90 -0.03 -0.72 -2.47
N ILE A 91 0.26 -1.93 -2.90
CA ILE A 91 -0.57 -2.72 -3.80
C ILE A 91 -0.81 -4.11 -3.20
N SER A 92 -1.97 -4.70 -3.48
CA SER A 92 -2.28 -6.06 -3.03
C SER A 92 -1.37 -7.08 -3.69
N ASP A 93 -0.81 -7.99 -2.89
CA ASP A 93 -0.09 -9.15 -3.41
C ASP A 93 -1.09 -10.14 -4.02
N TYR A 94 -0.90 -10.48 -5.28
CA TYR A 94 -1.79 -11.39 -6.00
C TYR A 94 -1.88 -12.80 -5.38
N ASN A 95 -0.79 -13.27 -4.74
CA ASN A 95 -0.77 -14.55 -4.04
C ASN A 95 -1.41 -14.51 -2.64
N SER A 96 -1.52 -13.32 -2.06
CA SER A 96 -2.07 -13.08 -0.73
C SER A 96 -3.04 -11.90 -0.76
N PRO A 97 -4.22 -12.04 -1.41
CA PRO A 97 -5.15 -10.95 -1.63
C PRO A 97 -5.48 -10.17 -0.36
N GLY A 98 -5.46 -8.84 -0.45
CA GLY A 98 -5.65 -7.94 0.69
C GLY A 98 -4.40 -7.74 1.57
N SER A 99 -3.29 -8.45 1.30
CA SER A 99 -1.99 -8.19 1.89
C SER A 99 -1.23 -7.18 1.04
N PHE A 100 -0.91 -6.01 1.61
CA PHE A 100 -0.30 -4.92 0.87
C PHE A 100 1.22 -4.97 0.88
N ILE A 101 1.82 -4.81 -0.30
CA ILE A 101 3.25 -4.76 -0.56
C ILE A 101 3.63 -3.42 -1.20
N ASP A 102 4.87 -2.97 -1.01
CA ASP A 102 5.38 -1.73 -1.60
C ASP A 102 5.47 -1.86 -3.13
N ALA A 103 4.68 -1.07 -3.87
CA ALA A 103 4.63 -1.14 -5.32
C ALA A 103 5.99 -0.91 -5.99
N ARG A 104 6.83 -0.04 -5.43
CA ARG A 104 8.16 0.27 -5.99
C ARG A 104 9.16 -0.88 -5.87
N LYS A 105 8.90 -1.83 -4.94
CA LYS A 105 9.74 -3.01 -4.69
C LYS A 105 9.14 -4.30 -5.25
N SER A 106 7.89 -4.24 -5.67
CA SER A 106 7.15 -5.39 -6.18
C SER A 106 7.61 -5.77 -7.58
N MET A 107 7.33 -7.01 -7.92
CA MET A 107 7.41 -7.51 -9.29
C MET A 107 6.01 -7.56 -9.87
N PHE A 108 5.87 -7.25 -11.14
CA PHE A 108 4.58 -7.26 -11.81
C PHE A 108 4.56 -8.24 -12.97
N VAL A 109 3.36 -8.76 -13.26
CA VAL A 109 3.11 -9.60 -14.44
C VAL A 109 1.88 -9.06 -15.16
N HIS A 110 2.03 -8.76 -16.44
CA HIS A 110 0.93 -8.48 -17.35
C HIS A 110 0.48 -9.78 -18.03
N ASN A 111 -0.81 -10.08 -17.93
CA ASN A 111 -1.37 -11.23 -18.62
C ASN A 111 -2.86 -11.03 -18.91
N ASN A 112 -3.25 -10.99 -20.19
CA ASN A 112 -4.62 -10.75 -20.63
C ASN A 112 -5.63 -11.83 -20.25
N ASN A 113 -5.18 -13.00 -19.79
CA ASN A 113 -6.06 -14.05 -19.28
C ASN A 113 -6.54 -13.80 -17.84
N PHE A 114 -5.98 -12.79 -17.16
CA PHE A 114 -6.28 -12.42 -15.77
C PHE A 114 -6.78 -10.98 -15.71
N PRO A 115 -8.07 -10.75 -16.01
CA PRO A 115 -8.62 -9.40 -16.13
C PRO A 115 -8.62 -8.65 -14.80
N SER A 116 -8.07 -7.44 -14.81
CA SER A 116 -8.18 -6.48 -13.70
C SER A 116 -9.42 -5.60 -13.85
N PRO A 117 -9.89 -4.92 -12.78
CA PRO A 117 -11.09 -4.08 -12.81
C PRO A 117 -11.09 -3.02 -13.92
N MET A 118 -9.93 -2.44 -14.24
CA MET A 118 -9.79 -1.39 -15.27
C MET A 118 -9.15 -1.90 -16.57
N GLY A 119 -8.89 -3.20 -16.68
CA GLY A 119 -8.48 -3.86 -17.92
C GLY A 119 -6.99 -3.74 -18.30
N LEU A 120 -6.13 -3.25 -17.39
CA LEU A 120 -4.67 -3.27 -17.61
C LEU A 120 -4.10 -4.68 -17.46
N ASN A 121 -4.77 -5.54 -16.68
CA ASN A 121 -4.43 -6.95 -16.49
C ASN A 121 -3.02 -7.17 -15.91
N VAL A 122 -2.65 -6.32 -14.97
CA VAL A 122 -1.37 -6.37 -14.26
C VAL A 122 -1.59 -6.83 -12.82
N MET A 123 -0.81 -7.80 -12.42
CA MET A 123 -0.79 -8.38 -11.06
C MET A 123 0.53 -8.05 -10.37
N ALA A 124 0.50 -7.80 -9.07
CA ALA A 124 1.70 -7.55 -8.27
C ALA A 124 2.08 -8.76 -7.43
N PHE A 125 3.37 -8.97 -7.24
CA PHE A 125 3.94 -10.06 -6.44
C PHE A 125 5.03 -9.52 -5.51
N ASP A 126 5.09 -10.07 -4.30
CA ASP A 126 6.04 -9.69 -3.25
C ASP A 126 7.50 -10.02 -3.59
N SER A 127 7.73 -10.98 -4.50
CA SER A 127 9.05 -11.50 -4.82
C SER A 127 9.19 -11.92 -6.28
N LYS A 128 10.46 -11.95 -6.75
CA LYS A 128 10.80 -12.45 -8.09
C LYS A 128 10.44 -13.91 -8.25
N GLU A 129 10.59 -14.70 -7.21
CA GLU A 129 10.29 -16.13 -7.16
C GLU A 129 8.80 -16.37 -7.41
N ASN A 130 7.94 -15.60 -6.77
CA ASN A 130 6.49 -15.70 -6.90
C ASN A 130 6.03 -15.24 -8.29
N ALA A 131 6.57 -14.13 -8.81
CA ALA A 131 6.31 -13.68 -10.18
C ALA A 131 6.79 -14.70 -11.22
N ALA A 132 8.01 -15.26 -11.07
CA ALA A 132 8.55 -16.27 -11.96
C ALA A 132 7.74 -17.57 -11.95
N LYS A 133 7.27 -18.00 -10.79
CA LYS A 133 6.37 -19.16 -10.67
C LYS A 133 5.08 -18.93 -11.45
N PHE A 134 4.43 -17.77 -11.26
CA PHE A 134 3.23 -17.42 -11.99
C PHE A 134 3.46 -17.42 -13.52
N LEU A 135 4.55 -16.80 -13.98
CA LEU A 135 4.93 -16.74 -15.39
C LEU A 135 5.14 -18.12 -16.01
N ASN A 136 5.81 -19.03 -15.28
CA ASN A 136 6.04 -20.41 -15.75
C ASN A 136 4.74 -21.20 -15.89
N GLU A 137 3.76 -20.96 -15.04
CA GLU A 137 2.48 -21.67 -15.02
C GLU A 137 1.45 -21.08 -16.00
N ASN A 138 1.45 -19.76 -16.16
CA ASN A 138 0.38 -19.03 -16.84
C ASN A 138 0.84 -18.21 -18.05
N GLY A 139 2.16 -18.00 -18.20
CA GLY A 139 2.70 -17.07 -19.19
C GLY A 139 2.49 -15.61 -18.80
N GLY A 140 2.75 -14.72 -19.76
CA GLY A 140 2.63 -13.28 -19.56
C GLY A 140 3.96 -12.56 -19.76
N GLU A 141 3.99 -11.28 -19.39
CA GLU A 141 5.16 -10.42 -19.47
C GLU A 141 5.51 -9.90 -18.07
N GLN A 142 6.78 -10.01 -17.69
CA GLN A 142 7.27 -9.46 -16.43
C GLN A 142 7.50 -7.95 -16.59
N LEU A 143 7.02 -7.17 -15.61
CA LEU A 143 7.15 -5.73 -15.59
C LEU A 143 7.77 -5.27 -14.26
N SER A 144 8.47 -4.14 -14.31
CA SER A 144 8.83 -3.34 -13.13
C SER A 144 7.77 -2.28 -12.83
N TRP A 145 7.88 -1.58 -11.69
CA TRP A 145 7.02 -0.44 -11.37
C TRP A 145 7.06 0.64 -12.46
N ILE A 146 8.26 0.93 -13.01
CA ILE A 146 8.43 1.92 -14.07
C ILE A 146 7.68 1.48 -15.34
N ASP A 147 7.76 0.20 -15.70
CA ASP A 147 7.05 -0.32 -16.86
C ASP A 147 5.52 -0.21 -16.69
N VAL A 148 5.00 -0.41 -15.47
CA VAL A 148 3.58 -0.21 -15.15
C VAL A 148 3.18 1.25 -15.35
N ILE A 149 3.98 2.20 -14.85
CA ILE A 149 3.73 3.64 -15.04
C ILE A 149 3.68 3.99 -16.53
N ASP A 150 4.65 3.50 -17.31
CA ASP A 150 4.70 3.76 -18.75
C ASP A 150 3.54 3.12 -19.51
N LEU A 151 3.11 1.94 -19.07
CA LEU A 151 1.95 1.25 -19.67
C LEU A 151 0.65 2.03 -19.42
N VAL A 152 0.44 2.55 -18.20
CA VAL A 152 -0.72 3.37 -17.85
C VAL A 152 -0.68 4.69 -18.63
N ARG A 153 0.48 5.36 -18.70
CA ARG A 153 0.65 6.62 -19.43
C ARG A 153 0.28 6.48 -20.91
N LYS A 154 0.76 5.42 -21.58
CA LYS A 154 0.45 5.15 -22.99
C LYS A 154 -1.03 4.87 -23.26
N ARG A 155 -1.75 4.34 -22.27
CA ARG A 155 -3.19 4.10 -22.40
C ARG A 155 -4.01 5.39 -22.38
N SER A 156 -3.49 6.42 -21.73
CA SER A 156 -4.17 7.70 -21.53
C SER A 156 -3.94 8.70 -22.70
N GLU A 157 -3.06 8.35 -23.66
CA GLU A 157 -2.81 9.10 -24.90
C GLU A 157 -3.78 8.68 -26.03
#